data_d7299735faf6bce330e936f4df9ac6e7
#
_entry.id   d7299735faf6bce330e936f4df9ac6e7
#
_cell.length_a   1.000
_cell.length_b   1.000
_cell.length_c   1.000
_cell.angle_alpha   90.00
_cell.angle_beta   90.00
_cell.angle_gamma   90.00
#
_symmetry.space_group_name_H-M   'P 1'
#
loop_
_entity.id
_entity.type
_entity.pdbx_description
1 polymer ?
#
loop_
_entity_poly.entity_id
_entity_poly.type
_entity_poly.pdbx_seq_one_letter_code
_entity_poly.pdbx_strand_id
1 'polypeptide(L)'
;MSRGYIVIAQNSGDTDYLKMAYALALSLKATQSTVSNLTVCVDKDTKVPSKYAKVFDHVVEIPWQDDAKDSEWKIDNKWKYYYMSPYDETVILDTDMVFPGDVSHWWDILSEKDLWACTNVKTFRGENAVDHNMYYREYFIKNNLPNVYTAFFYFKKSDLATEFFKLVEIIFQNWQRFFFKYMPNGKPDNLSADVVYALAIQLLGIEQESTVDQLTEVPTITHMKSFIQDVPSGSFLDEKWTLSLPTYFSDIKTFKVGNFQQQYPFHYVDKNWLTDDIIKSLENEVT
;
A
#
# COMPACT_ATOMS: atom_id res chain seq x y z
N MET A 1 -13.84 17.96 -7.48
CA MET A 1 -13.86 16.61 -6.89
C MET A 1 -12.90 16.58 -5.72
N SER A 2 -13.28 15.97 -4.61
CA SER A 2 -12.41 15.82 -3.44
C SER A 2 -11.42 14.67 -3.68
N ARG A 3 -10.15 14.89 -3.28
CA ARG A 3 -9.04 13.95 -3.45
C ARG A 3 -8.38 13.65 -2.11
N GLY A 4 -7.94 12.43 -1.89
CA GLY A 4 -7.20 12.08 -0.69
C GLY A 4 -6.72 10.64 -0.62
N TYR A 5 -5.89 10.38 0.37
CA TYR A 5 -5.35 9.05 0.68
C TYR A 5 -6.14 8.38 1.79
N ILE A 6 -6.13 7.05 1.81
CA ILE A 6 -6.79 6.27 2.86
C ILE A 6 -5.94 5.09 3.28
N VAL A 7 -5.91 4.82 4.59
CA VAL A 7 -5.24 3.65 5.18
C VAL A 7 -6.11 3.00 6.25
N ILE A 8 -5.93 1.69 6.46
CA ILE A 8 -6.45 0.97 7.63
C ILE A 8 -5.33 0.82 8.63
N ALA A 9 -5.51 1.35 9.85
CA ALA A 9 -4.54 1.30 10.94
C ALA A 9 -5.10 0.50 12.11
N GLN A 10 -5.04 -0.83 12.01
CA GLN A 10 -5.43 -1.77 13.06
C GLN A 10 -4.18 -2.37 13.69
N ASN A 11 -3.93 -2.08 14.97
CA ASN A 11 -2.79 -2.61 15.69
C ASN A 11 -2.86 -4.13 15.82
N SER A 12 -1.72 -4.81 15.73
CA SER A 12 -1.61 -6.26 15.80
C SER A 12 -0.35 -6.69 16.56
N GLY A 13 -0.52 -7.42 17.65
CA GLY A 13 0.60 -7.78 18.51
C GLY A 13 1.37 -6.54 18.98
N ASP A 14 2.67 -6.52 18.76
CA ASP A 14 3.55 -5.40 19.11
C ASP A 14 3.64 -4.32 18.00
N THR A 15 2.89 -4.48 16.90
CA THR A 15 2.94 -3.54 15.77
C THR A 15 1.91 -2.42 15.94
N ASP A 16 2.41 -1.19 16.04
CA ASP A 16 1.59 0.03 16.11
C ASP A 16 1.37 0.65 14.72
N TYR A 17 0.36 0.12 14.01
CA TYR A 17 -0.01 0.64 12.69
C TYR A 17 -0.56 2.07 12.74
N LEU A 18 -1.12 2.49 13.89
CA LEU A 18 -1.59 3.87 14.04
C LEU A 18 -0.43 4.88 14.08
N LYS A 19 0.68 4.51 14.75
CA LYS A 19 1.92 5.28 14.73
C LYS A 19 2.51 5.37 13.32
N MET A 20 2.44 4.29 12.55
CA MET A 20 2.89 4.28 11.15
C MET A 20 2.02 5.18 10.28
N ALA A 21 0.69 5.11 10.39
CA ALA A 21 -0.23 6.00 9.69
C ALA A 21 0.02 7.47 10.03
N TYR A 22 0.38 7.77 11.29
CA TYR A 22 0.76 9.12 11.70
C TYR A 22 2.03 9.61 10.98
N ALA A 23 3.07 8.81 10.90
CA ALA A 23 4.29 9.14 10.16
C ALA A 23 4.02 9.31 8.65
N LEU A 24 3.17 8.46 8.07
CA LEU A 24 2.72 8.60 6.68
C LEU A 24 2.02 9.95 6.46
N ALA A 25 1.07 10.32 7.34
CA ALA A 25 0.36 11.60 7.25
C ALA A 25 1.31 12.80 7.31
N LEU A 26 2.29 12.77 8.22
CA LEU A 26 3.33 13.79 8.31
C LEU A 26 4.15 13.88 7.03
N SER A 27 4.58 12.75 6.47
CA SER A 27 5.35 12.73 5.22
C SER A 27 4.57 13.30 4.04
N LEU A 28 3.27 12.99 3.94
CA LEU A 28 2.39 13.58 2.93
C LEU A 28 2.29 15.10 3.09
N LYS A 29 2.07 15.60 4.30
CA LYS A 29 1.97 17.04 4.57
C LYS A 29 3.29 17.78 4.32
N ALA A 30 4.43 17.14 4.56
CA ALA A 30 5.75 17.72 4.34
C ALA A 30 6.15 17.79 2.85
N THR A 31 5.67 16.86 2.02
CA THR A 31 6.19 16.69 0.66
C THR A 31 5.18 16.99 -0.45
N GLN A 32 3.88 16.76 -0.24
CA GLN A 32 2.90 16.90 -1.32
C GLN A 32 2.44 18.35 -1.48
N SER A 33 2.51 18.86 -2.71
CA SER A 33 2.20 20.27 -3.00
C SER A 33 0.70 20.55 -3.17
N THR A 34 -0.13 19.53 -3.48
CA THR A 34 -1.56 19.75 -3.74
C THR A 34 -2.48 18.89 -2.88
N VAL A 35 -2.28 17.58 -2.83
CA VAL A 35 -3.14 16.65 -2.10
C VAL A 35 -2.32 15.93 -1.04
N SER A 36 -2.55 16.27 0.23
CA SER A 36 -1.91 15.64 1.38
C SER A 36 -2.91 15.06 2.38
N ASN A 37 -4.20 15.07 2.05
CA ASN A 37 -5.28 14.64 2.93
C ASN A 37 -5.21 13.14 3.17
N LEU A 38 -5.16 12.71 4.44
CA LEU A 38 -5.18 11.31 4.81
C LEU A 38 -6.36 10.99 5.73
N THR A 39 -7.17 10.01 5.30
CA THR A 39 -8.17 9.34 6.12
C THR A 39 -7.54 8.11 6.77
N VAL A 40 -7.58 8.03 8.10
CA VAL A 40 -7.21 6.82 8.84
C VAL A 40 -8.46 6.05 9.25
N CYS A 41 -8.51 4.76 8.92
CA CYS A 41 -9.58 3.86 9.33
C CYS A 41 -9.09 2.99 10.50
N VAL A 42 -9.84 2.97 11.58
CA VAL A 42 -9.50 2.26 12.81
C VAL A 42 -10.65 1.35 13.26
N ASP A 43 -10.35 0.31 14.02
CA ASP A 43 -11.39 -0.46 14.69
C ASP A 43 -12.00 0.34 15.87
N LYS A 44 -13.17 -0.11 16.33
CA LYS A 44 -13.94 0.56 17.38
C LYS A 44 -13.22 0.66 18.73
N ASP A 45 -12.23 -0.20 18.97
CA ASP A 45 -11.50 -0.28 20.24
C ASP A 45 -10.22 0.59 20.20
N THR A 46 -9.77 1.01 19.02
CA THR A 46 -8.58 1.85 18.83
C THR A 46 -8.85 3.30 19.22
N LYS A 47 -8.13 3.78 20.23
CA LYS A 47 -8.16 5.19 20.65
C LYS A 47 -7.09 5.96 19.92
N VAL A 48 -7.50 6.89 19.07
CA VAL A 48 -6.56 7.77 18.36
C VAL A 48 -6.09 8.89 19.30
N PRO A 49 -4.77 8.99 19.59
CA PRO A 49 -4.24 10.09 20.41
C PRO A 49 -4.55 11.45 19.79
N SER A 50 -4.86 12.43 20.62
CA SER A 50 -5.19 13.80 20.16
C SER A 50 -4.08 14.45 19.31
N LYS A 51 -2.83 14.08 19.55
CA LYS A 51 -1.68 14.48 18.73
C LYS A 51 -1.81 13.98 17.29
N TYR A 52 -2.16 12.71 17.11
CA TYR A 52 -2.33 12.09 15.80
C TYR A 52 -3.58 12.59 15.08
N ALA A 53 -4.68 12.68 15.82
CA ALA A 53 -5.96 13.15 15.29
C ALA A 53 -5.90 14.54 14.65
N LYS A 54 -4.96 15.40 15.09
CA LYS A 54 -4.75 16.73 14.50
C LYS A 54 -4.07 16.71 13.14
N VAL A 55 -3.42 15.61 12.79
CA VAL A 55 -2.69 15.45 11.53
C VAL A 55 -3.53 14.73 10.48
N PHE A 56 -4.39 13.81 10.91
CA PHE A 56 -5.34 13.16 10.01
C PHE A 56 -6.47 14.11 9.61
N ASP A 57 -6.88 14.06 8.35
CA ASP A 57 -8.01 14.86 7.87
C ASP A 57 -9.35 14.23 8.28
N HIS A 58 -9.39 12.89 8.30
CA HIS A 58 -10.53 12.13 8.82
C HIS A 58 -10.07 10.92 9.62
N VAL A 59 -10.83 10.62 10.68
CA VAL A 59 -10.74 9.37 11.44
C VAL A 59 -12.07 8.65 11.26
N VAL A 60 -12.04 7.47 10.64
CA VAL A 60 -13.23 6.70 10.29
C VAL A 60 -13.20 5.36 11.02
N GLU A 61 -14.29 4.98 11.67
CA GLU A 61 -14.44 3.65 12.24
C GLU A 61 -14.72 2.65 11.11
N ILE A 62 -14.06 1.48 11.16
CA ILE A 62 -14.27 0.39 10.20
C ILE A 62 -15.72 -0.08 10.32
N PRO A 63 -16.53 0.03 9.24
CA PRO A 63 -17.94 -0.26 9.29
C PRO A 63 -18.24 -1.75 9.45
N TRP A 64 -19.42 -2.04 9.96
CA TRP A 64 -19.99 -3.37 10.16
C TRP A 64 -19.18 -4.19 11.16
N GLN A 65 -18.91 -5.45 10.86
CA GLN A 65 -18.04 -6.30 11.67
C GLN A 65 -16.56 -6.09 11.31
N ASP A 66 -15.69 -6.32 12.26
CA ASP A 66 -14.24 -6.33 12.00
C ASP A 66 -13.81 -7.73 11.50
N ASP A 67 -13.69 -7.87 10.18
CA ASP A 67 -13.31 -9.14 9.55
C ASP A 67 -11.85 -9.52 9.84
N ALA A 68 -11.01 -8.55 10.21
CA ALA A 68 -9.60 -8.75 10.51
C ALA A 68 -9.30 -8.90 12.03
N LYS A 69 -10.33 -9.00 12.89
CA LYS A 69 -10.16 -9.01 14.34
C LYS A 69 -9.12 -10.05 14.80
N ASP A 70 -9.21 -11.27 14.28
CA ASP A 70 -8.37 -12.40 14.64
C ASP A 70 -7.26 -12.68 13.61
N SER A 71 -7.11 -11.82 12.62
CA SER A 71 -6.11 -11.93 11.56
C SER A 71 -4.81 -11.24 11.95
N GLU A 72 -3.67 -11.92 11.78
CA GLU A 72 -2.35 -11.36 12.05
C GLU A 72 -2.02 -10.17 11.14
N TRP A 73 -2.33 -10.30 9.85
CA TRP A 73 -1.95 -9.33 8.82
C TRP A 73 -2.93 -8.17 8.65
N LYS A 74 -4.12 -8.23 9.30
CA LYS A 74 -5.16 -7.19 9.24
C LYS A 74 -5.63 -6.79 7.83
N ILE A 75 -5.54 -7.71 6.87
CA ILE A 75 -5.88 -7.44 5.46
C ILE A 75 -7.35 -7.68 5.14
N ASP A 76 -8.07 -8.43 5.98
CA ASP A 76 -9.44 -8.89 5.67
C ASP A 76 -10.47 -7.75 5.59
N ASN A 77 -10.15 -6.56 6.12
CA ASN A 77 -10.96 -5.35 5.97
C ASN A 77 -10.66 -4.52 4.70
N LYS A 78 -9.67 -4.90 3.88
CA LYS A 78 -9.27 -4.09 2.72
C LYS A 78 -10.37 -3.92 1.66
N TRP A 79 -11.34 -4.81 1.58
CA TRP A 79 -12.49 -4.65 0.70
C TRP A 79 -13.40 -3.46 1.07
N LYS A 80 -13.32 -2.97 2.31
CA LYS A 80 -14.16 -1.88 2.83
C LYS A 80 -13.67 -0.48 2.44
N TYR A 81 -12.49 -0.34 1.86
CA TYR A 81 -11.92 0.97 1.52
C TYR A 81 -12.87 1.87 0.72
N TYR A 82 -13.60 1.31 -0.24
CA TYR A 82 -14.57 2.06 -1.05
C TYR A 82 -15.65 2.73 -0.20
N TYR A 83 -16.12 2.02 0.80
CA TYR A 83 -17.22 2.48 1.69
C TYR A 83 -16.72 3.45 2.77
N MET A 84 -15.45 3.34 3.16
CA MET A 84 -14.84 4.18 4.19
C MET A 84 -14.30 5.50 3.65
N SER A 85 -13.97 5.56 2.35
CA SER A 85 -13.40 6.77 1.78
C SER A 85 -14.41 7.92 1.73
N PRO A 86 -14.07 9.11 2.28
CA PRO A 86 -14.90 10.31 2.17
C PRO A 86 -14.68 11.07 0.85
N TYR A 87 -13.74 10.63 0.00
CA TYR A 87 -13.33 11.35 -1.20
C TYR A 87 -14.00 10.84 -2.46
N ASP A 88 -14.10 11.70 -3.48
CA ASP A 88 -14.52 11.33 -4.84
C ASP A 88 -13.44 10.50 -5.55
N GLU A 89 -12.17 10.89 -5.35
CA GLU A 89 -10.98 10.22 -5.87
C GLU A 89 -10.07 9.83 -4.70
N THR A 90 -9.67 8.57 -4.64
CA THR A 90 -8.98 8.00 -3.49
C THR A 90 -7.78 7.18 -3.90
N VAL A 91 -6.65 7.38 -3.22
CA VAL A 91 -5.50 6.45 -3.26
C VAL A 91 -5.46 5.66 -1.96
N ILE A 92 -5.59 4.34 -2.06
CA ILE A 92 -5.35 3.41 -0.97
C ILE A 92 -3.84 3.25 -0.79
N LEU A 93 -3.37 3.32 0.47
CA LEU A 93 -1.99 3.09 0.84
C LEU A 93 -1.89 2.03 1.95
N ASP A 94 -0.71 1.42 2.09
CA ASP A 94 -0.34 0.70 3.31
C ASP A 94 0.23 1.68 4.34
N THR A 95 0.05 1.40 5.62
CA THR A 95 0.47 2.32 6.70
C THR A 95 1.98 2.46 6.85
N ASP A 96 2.71 1.42 6.49
CA ASP A 96 4.18 1.33 6.58
C ASP A 96 4.89 1.96 5.36
N MET A 97 4.40 3.14 4.98
CA MET A 97 4.95 3.94 3.88
C MET A 97 5.32 5.34 4.34
N VAL A 98 6.24 5.98 3.60
CA VAL A 98 6.52 7.42 3.67
C VAL A 98 6.68 7.98 2.25
N PHE A 99 6.42 9.26 2.09
CA PHE A 99 6.54 9.97 0.81
C PHE A 99 7.75 10.91 0.85
N PRO A 100 8.91 10.51 0.30
CA PRO A 100 10.12 11.34 0.31
C PRO A 100 10.14 12.43 -0.76
N GLY A 101 9.28 12.35 -1.77
CA GLY A 101 9.20 13.33 -2.86
C GLY A 101 7.76 13.76 -3.16
N ASP A 102 7.63 14.87 -3.88
CA ASP A 102 6.33 15.35 -4.36
C ASP A 102 5.89 14.56 -5.60
N VAL A 103 4.80 13.86 -5.48
CA VAL A 103 4.14 13.09 -6.55
C VAL A 103 2.73 13.61 -6.85
N SER A 104 2.44 14.85 -6.45
CA SER A 104 1.11 15.44 -6.58
C SER A 104 0.59 15.46 -8.03
N HIS A 105 1.47 15.51 -9.02
CA HIS A 105 1.13 15.45 -10.44
C HIS A 105 0.51 14.11 -10.85
N TRP A 106 0.71 13.02 -10.09
CA TRP A 106 0.05 11.74 -10.37
C TRP A 106 -1.46 11.81 -10.27
N TRP A 107 -2.01 12.74 -9.47
CA TRP A 107 -3.46 12.90 -9.37
C TRP A 107 -4.11 13.28 -10.71
N ASP A 108 -3.43 14.06 -11.55
CA ASP A 108 -3.95 14.42 -12.86
C ASP A 108 -3.92 13.22 -13.81
N ILE A 109 -2.87 12.40 -13.74
CA ILE A 109 -2.75 11.16 -14.49
C ILE A 109 -3.82 10.15 -14.04
N LEU A 110 -3.96 9.94 -12.74
CA LEU A 110 -4.89 8.98 -12.16
C LEU A 110 -6.36 9.36 -12.41
N SER A 111 -6.67 10.66 -12.44
CA SER A 111 -8.05 11.14 -12.66
C SER A 111 -8.66 10.77 -14.02
N GLU A 112 -7.82 10.41 -14.99
CA GLU A 112 -8.24 9.88 -16.28
C GLU A 112 -8.80 8.44 -16.20
N LYS A 113 -8.65 7.78 -15.04
CA LYS A 113 -9.03 6.40 -14.80
C LYS A 113 -10.16 6.32 -13.77
N ASP A 114 -10.98 5.28 -13.85
CA ASP A 114 -11.91 4.90 -12.77
C ASP A 114 -11.21 4.07 -11.69
N LEU A 115 -10.27 3.22 -12.10
CA LEU A 115 -9.43 2.38 -11.26
C LEU A 115 -8.01 2.34 -11.81
N TRP A 116 -7.04 2.34 -10.92
CA TRP A 116 -5.66 2.08 -11.30
C TRP A 116 -4.92 1.30 -10.21
N ALA A 117 -4.30 0.19 -10.60
CA ALA A 117 -3.53 -0.68 -9.73
C ALA A 117 -2.04 -0.55 -10.04
N CYS A 118 -1.23 -0.30 -9.04
CA CYS A 118 0.22 -0.17 -9.22
C CYS A 118 0.85 -1.46 -9.72
N THR A 119 1.58 -1.40 -10.82
CA THR A 119 2.39 -2.49 -11.37
C THR A 119 3.88 -2.15 -11.40
N ASN A 120 4.22 -0.87 -11.21
CA ASN A 120 5.60 -0.39 -11.27
C ASN A 120 6.20 -0.28 -9.86
N VAL A 121 6.77 -1.38 -9.40
CA VAL A 121 7.42 -1.45 -8.08
C VAL A 121 8.91 -1.61 -8.25
N LYS A 122 9.70 -0.75 -7.61
CA LYS A 122 11.16 -0.70 -7.71
C LYS A 122 11.82 -1.05 -6.39
N THR A 123 13.04 -1.55 -6.45
CA THR A 123 13.93 -1.58 -5.28
C THR A 123 14.43 -0.17 -4.96
N PHE A 124 15.05 -0.01 -3.80
CA PHE A 124 15.69 1.26 -3.43
C PHE A 124 16.81 1.70 -4.41
N ARG A 125 17.28 0.82 -5.30
CA ARG A 125 18.24 1.10 -6.38
C ARG A 125 17.58 1.43 -7.72
N GLY A 126 16.24 1.38 -7.80
CA GLY A 126 15.50 1.64 -9.03
C GLY A 126 15.33 0.42 -9.94
N GLU A 127 15.73 -0.78 -9.50
CA GLU A 127 15.52 -2.04 -10.22
C GLU A 127 14.06 -2.52 -10.06
N ASN A 128 13.57 -3.34 -11.00
CA ASN A 128 12.24 -3.92 -10.85
C ASN A 128 12.19 -4.85 -9.64
N ALA A 129 11.24 -4.58 -8.73
CA ALA A 129 11.09 -5.31 -7.48
C ALA A 129 10.03 -6.44 -7.56
N VAL A 130 9.00 -6.28 -8.38
CA VAL A 130 7.97 -7.30 -8.60
C VAL A 130 8.37 -8.22 -9.76
N ASP A 131 9.55 -8.78 -9.67
CA ASP A 131 9.97 -9.81 -10.60
C ASP A 131 9.55 -11.21 -10.09
N HIS A 132 9.69 -12.20 -10.97
CA HIS A 132 9.21 -13.58 -10.85
C HIS A 132 9.69 -14.34 -9.59
N ASN A 133 10.64 -13.80 -8.86
CA ASN A 133 11.32 -14.49 -7.77
C ASN A 133 10.67 -14.37 -6.40
N MET A 134 9.60 -13.57 -6.24
CA MET A 134 8.86 -13.52 -4.97
C MET A 134 7.91 -14.71 -4.89
N TYR A 135 8.03 -15.52 -3.84
CA TYR A 135 7.28 -16.76 -3.64
C TYR A 135 5.79 -16.67 -3.97
N TYR A 136 5.10 -15.64 -3.49
CA TYR A 136 3.69 -15.47 -3.80
C TYR A 136 3.43 -14.88 -5.20
N ARG A 137 4.42 -14.23 -5.84
CA ARG A 137 4.29 -13.70 -7.20
C ARG A 137 4.23 -14.78 -8.27
N GLU A 138 4.70 -15.99 -7.99
CA GLU A 138 4.48 -17.14 -8.88
C GLU A 138 3.00 -17.40 -9.17
N TYR A 139 2.10 -17.05 -8.24
CA TYR A 139 0.67 -17.20 -8.46
C TYR A 139 0.15 -16.34 -9.60
N PHE A 140 0.69 -15.13 -9.75
CA PHE A 140 0.30 -14.22 -10.83
C PHE A 140 0.62 -14.83 -12.19
N ILE A 141 1.83 -15.37 -12.35
CA ILE A 141 2.27 -16.00 -13.61
C ILE A 141 1.50 -17.30 -13.88
N LYS A 142 1.45 -18.20 -12.89
CA LYS A 142 0.84 -19.52 -13.03
C LYS A 142 -0.65 -19.46 -13.34
N ASN A 143 -1.33 -18.38 -12.97
CA ASN A 143 -2.75 -18.19 -13.15
C ASN A 143 -3.09 -17.03 -14.12
N ASN A 144 -2.09 -16.48 -14.79
CA ASN A 144 -2.23 -15.36 -15.73
C ASN A 144 -2.95 -14.16 -15.13
N LEU A 145 -2.63 -13.83 -13.87
CA LEU A 145 -3.17 -12.65 -13.19
C LEU A 145 -2.32 -11.41 -13.48
N PRO A 146 -2.92 -10.22 -13.56
CA PRO A 146 -2.16 -8.96 -13.62
C PRO A 146 -1.32 -8.79 -12.36
N ASN A 147 -0.03 -8.47 -12.53
CA ASN A 147 0.92 -8.41 -11.41
C ASN A 147 0.81 -7.07 -10.65
N VAL A 148 -0.27 -6.88 -9.93
CA VAL A 148 -0.59 -5.66 -9.18
C VAL A 148 -0.03 -5.66 -7.76
N TYR A 149 0.13 -4.47 -7.20
CA TYR A 149 0.62 -4.23 -5.85
C TYR A 149 -0.31 -3.25 -5.11
N THR A 150 -1.07 -3.74 -4.14
CA THR A 150 -2.15 -2.98 -3.49
C THR A 150 -1.71 -1.97 -2.43
N ALA A 151 -0.41 -1.86 -2.17
CA ALA A 151 0.11 -0.78 -1.33
C ALA A 151 -0.04 0.61 -1.98
N PHE A 152 -0.40 0.65 -3.27
CA PHE A 152 -0.84 1.85 -3.96
C PHE A 152 -1.91 1.47 -4.98
N PHE A 153 -3.15 1.82 -4.67
CA PHE A 153 -4.29 1.55 -5.54
C PHE A 153 -5.21 2.76 -5.59
N TYR A 154 -5.51 3.25 -6.79
CA TYR A 154 -6.40 4.38 -7.00
C TYR A 154 -7.79 3.92 -7.40
N PHE A 155 -8.81 4.62 -6.90
CA PHE A 155 -10.15 4.54 -7.43
C PHE A 155 -10.86 5.90 -7.40
N LYS A 156 -11.74 6.11 -8.38
CA LYS A 156 -12.72 7.17 -8.44
C LYS A 156 -14.09 6.59 -8.10
N LYS A 157 -14.94 7.32 -7.37
CA LYS A 157 -16.30 6.85 -7.12
C LYS A 157 -17.11 6.82 -8.41
N SER A 158 -17.22 5.63 -9.01
CA SER A 158 -17.89 5.35 -10.28
C SER A 158 -18.63 4.01 -10.20
N ASP A 159 -19.43 3.71 -11.23
CA ASP A 159 -20.14 2.43 -11.34
C ASP A 159 -19.13 1.27 -11.43
N LEU A 160 -18.05 1.43 -12.19
CA LEU A 160 -17.00 0.43 -12.31
C LEU A 160 -16.29 0.16 -10.97
N ALA A 161 -15.96 1.21 -10.22
CA ALA A 161 -15.36 1.05 -8.89
C ALA A 161 -16.33 0.38 -7.91
N THR A 162 -17.62 0.70 -7.99
CA THR A 162 -18.65 0.04 -7.19
C THR A 162 -18.70 -1.46 -7.49
N GLU A 163 -18.69 -1.84 -8.76
CA GLU A 163 -18.71 -3.25 -9.18
C GLU A 163 -17.43 -3.97 -8.76
N PHE A 164 -16.29 -3.33 -8.94
CA PHE A 164 -15.00 -3.86 -8.53
C PHE A 164 -14.95 -4.17 -7.03
N PHE A 165 -15.30 -3.21 -6.16
CA PHE A 165 -15.23 -3.42 -4.71
C PHE A 165 -16.28 -4.41 -4.20
N LYS A 166 -17.45 -4.53 -4.84
CA LYS A 166 -18.40 -5.61 -4.57
C LYS A 166 -17.81 -6.98 -4.91
N LEU A 167 -17.09 -7.10 -6.03
CA LEU A 167 -16.43 -8.34 -6.40
C LEU A 167 -15.28 -8.66 -5.45
N VAL A 168 -14.48 -7.67 -5.07
CA VAL A 168 -13.42 -7.81 -4.05
C VAL A 168 -14.00 -8.31 -2.73
N GLU A 169 -15.12 -7.76 -2.25
CA GLU A 169 -15.85 -8.25 -1.08
C GLU A 169 -16.22 -9.72 -1.21
N ILE A 170 -16.87 -10.09 -2.33
CA ILE A 170 -17.30 -11.48 -2.59
C ILE A 170 -16.09 -12.43 -2.58
N ILE A 171 -14.97 -12.03 -3.16
CA ILE A 171 -13.74 -12.85 -3.19
C ILE A 171 -13.16 -13.01 -1.79
N PHE A 172 -13.05 -11.93 -0.99
CA PHE A 172 -12.58 -12.02 0.39
C PHE A 172 -13.45 -12.97 1.23
N GLN A 173 -14.77 -12.81 1.17
CA GLN A 173 -15.71 -13.62 1.94
C GLN A 173 -15.77 -15.10 1.48
N ASN A 174 -15.37 -15.39 0.26
CA ASN A 174 -15.41 -16.73 -0.33
C ASN A 174 -14.06 -17.17 -0.86
N TRP A 175 -12.97 -16.69 -0.27
CA TRP A 175 -11.61 -16.87 -0.77
C TRP A 175 -11.28 -18.28 -1.23
N GLN A 176 -11.53 -19.29 -0.40
CA GLN A 176 -11.22 -20.69 -0.74
C GLN A 176 -11.91 -21.15 -2.03
N ARG A 177 -13.18 -20.77 -2.24
CA ARG A 177 -13.94 -21.15 -3.45
C ARG A 177 -13.34 -20.51 -4.69
N PHE A 178 -12.99 -19.21 -4.61
CA PHE A 178 -12.37 -18.50 -5.71
C PHE A 178 -10.98 -19.06 -6.01
N PHE A 179 -10.20 -19.30 -4.98
CA PHE A 179 -8.88 -19.87 -5.09
C PHE A 179 -8.91 -21.20 -5.85
N PHE A 180 -9.70 -22.17 -5.40
CA PHE A 180 -9.79 -23.49 -6.06
C PHE A 180 -10.34 -23.43 -7.48
N LYS A 181 -11.22 -22.48 -7.79
CA LYS A 181 -11.83 -22.36 -9.10
C LYS A 181 -10.93 -21.70 -10.13
N TYR A 182 -10.25 -20.63 -9.73
CA TYR A 182 -9.53 -19.74 -10.64
C TYR A 182 -8.01 -19.82 -10.50
N MET A 183 -7.50 -20.42 -9.45
CA MET A 183 -6.08 -20.53 -9.17
C MET A 183 -5.65 -21.99 -8.85
N PRO A 184 -5.90 -22.95 -9.76
CA PRO A 184 -5.68 -24.37 -9.47
C PRO A 184 -4.21 -24.73 -9.25
N ASN A 185 -3.27 -23.87 -9.64
CA ASN A 185 -1.83 -24.10 -9.55
C ASN A 185 -1.21 -23.50 -8.27
N GLY A 186 -2.00 -23.21 -7.27
CA GLY A 186 -1.55 -22.62 -6.02
C GLY A 186 -1.96 -23.41 -4.77
N LYS A 187 -1.54 -22.92 -3.62
CA LYS A 187 -1.98 -23.40 -2.30
C LYS A 187 -2.81 -22.31 -1.62
N PRO A 188 -3.99 -22.64 -1.02
CA PRO A 188 -4.92 -21.66 -0.45
C PRO A 188 -4.45 -21.02 0.86
N ASP A 189 -3.27 -21.33 1.34
CA ASP A 189 -2.84 -21.10 2.72
C ASP A 189 -2.67 -19.62 3.07
N ASN A 190 -2.51 -18.74 2.09
CA ASN A 190 -2.28 -17.32 2.35
C ASN A 190 -3.18 -16.43 1.48
N LEU A 191 -4.18 -15.84 2.10
CA LEU A 191 -4.93 -14.73 1.53
C LEU A 191 -3.98 -13.54 1.32
N SER A 192 -3.92 -13.00 0.09
CA SER A 192 -3.18 -11.80 -0.24
C SER A 192 -4.10 -10.80 -0.90
N ALA A 193 -4.09 -9.56 -0.42
CA ALA A 193 -4.88 -8.51 -1.04
C ALA A 193 -4.49 -8.28 -2.50
N ASP A 194 -3.19 -8.37 -2.82
CA ASP A 194 -2.70 -8.24 -4.19
C ASP A 194 -3.35 -9.26 -5.12
N VAL A 195 -3.43 -10.52 -4.67
CA VAL A 195 -4.03 -11.61 -5.45
C VAL A 195 -5.54 -11.43 -5.59
N VAL A 196 -6.23 -11.00 -4.54
CA VAL A 196 -7.68 -10.74 -4.58
C VAL A 196 -8.01 -9.63 -5.57
N TYR A 197 -7.27 -8.53 -5.53
CA TYR A 197 -7.47 -7.40 -6.45
C TYR A 197 -7.13 -7.79 -7.90
N ALA A 198 -6.03 -8.51 -8.11
CA ALA A 198 -5.66 -9.03 -9.43
C ALA A 198 -6.75 -9.95 -10.02
N LEU A 199 -7.30 -10.83 -9.19
CA LEU A 199 -8.38 -11.73 -9.60
C LEU A 199 -9.66 -10.96 -9.93
N ALA A 200 -10.00 -9.93 -9.16
CA ALA A 200 -11.15 -9.07 -9.45
C ALA A 200 -10.98 -8.32 -10.78
N ILE A 201 -9.79 -7.77 -11.05
CA ILE A 201 -9.44 -7.11 -12.32
C ILE A 201 -9.61 -8.09 -13.48
N GLN A 202 -9.06 -9.30 -13.35
CA GLN A 202 -9.17 -10.34 -14.40
C GLN A 202 -10.63 -10.76 -14.66
N LEU A 203 -11.40 -11.00 -13.59
CA LEU A 203 -12.78 -11.45 -13.71
C LEU A 203 -13.71 -10.39 -14.31
N LEU A 204 -13.42 -9.11 -14.09
CA LEU A 204 -14.13 -8.00 -14.73
C LEU A 204 -13.62 -7.70 -16.15
N GLY A 205 -12.48 -8.27 -16.55
CA GLY A 205 -11.90 -8.03 -17.87
C GLY A 205 -11.36 -6.60 -18.06
N ILE A 206 -10.97 -5.93 -16.97
CA ILE A 206 -10.56 -4.51 -16.96
C ILE A 206 -9.04 -4.31 -16.84
N GLU A 207 -8.25 -5.31 -17.17
CA GLU A 207 -6.78 -5.26 -17.03
C GLU A 207 -6.18 -4.08 -17.83
N GLN A 208 -6.62 -3.90 -19.07
CA GLN A 208 -6.12 -2.83 -19.94
C GLN A 208 -6.43 -1.44 -19.38
N GLU A 209 -7.58 -1.26 -18.80
CA GLU A 209 -8.02 0.04 -18.25
C GLU A 209 -7.35 0.36 -16.91
N SER A 210 -7.02 -0.67 -16.12
CA SER A 210 -6.61 -0.50 -14.71
C SER A 210 -5.13 -0.75 -14.43
N THR A 211 -4.37 -1.37 -15.34
CA THR A 211 -2.96 -1.73 -15.09
C THR A 211 -2.00 -1.31 -16.19
N VAL A 212 -2.49 -1.13 -17.42
CA VAL A 212 -1.63 -0.77 -18.56
C VAL A 212 -1.47 0.73 -18.64
N ASP A 213 -0.23 1.15 -18.65
CA ASP A 213 0.15 2.53 -18.81
C ASP A 213 0.55 2.85 -20.24
N GLN A 214 -0.30 3.63 -20.89
CA GLN A 214 0.08 4.36 -22.09
C GLN A 214 0.69 5.73 -21.75
N LEU A 215 0.95 5.97 -20.48
CA LEU A 215 1.35 7.25 -19.94
C LEU A 215 2.87 7.40 -19.96
N THR A 216 3.32 8.63 -20.14
CA THR A 216 4.75 8.96 -20.13
C THR A 216 5.39 8.82 -18.75
N GLU A 217 4.60 8.83 -17.71
CA GLU A 217 5.04 8.62 -16.32
C GLU A 217 4.03 7.76 -15.56
N VAL A 218 4.52 6.67 -14.98
CA VAL A 218 3.75 5.68 -14.25
C VAL A 218 3.97 5.88 -12.75
N PRO A 219 2.92 5.99 -11.92
CA PRO A 219 3.08 5.97 -10.49
C PRO A 219 3.92 4.78 -10.02
N THR A 220 5.00 5.07 -9.31
CA THR A 220 6.04 4.13 -8.94
C THR A 220 6.16 4.02 -7.43
N ILE A 221 6.31 2.82 -6.89
CA ILE A 221 6.59 2.59 -5.47
C ILE A 221 7.99 2.02 -5.30
N THR A 222 8.71 2.45 -4.28
CA THR A 222 9.91 1.77 -3.81
C THR A 222 9.55 0.77 -2.73
N HIS A 223 9.94 -0.50 -2.90
CA HIS A 223 9.68 -1.57 -1.97
C HIS A 223 10.97 -2.15 -1.40
N MET A 224 11.19 -2.00 -0.10
CA MET A 224 12.43 -2.40 0.54
C MET A 224 12.63 -3.92 0.56
N LYS A 225 11.57 -4.67 0.80
CA LYS A 225 11.62 -6.14 0.96
C LYS A 225 12.07 -6.90 -0.28
N SER A 226 11.79 -6.38 -1.48
CA SER A 226 12.09 -7.07 -2.74
C SER A 226 13.57 -7.26 -3.00
N PHE A 227 14.41 -6.46 -2.36
CA PHE A 227 15.86 -6.57 -2.49
C PHE A 227 16.45 -7.86 -1.88
N ILE A 228 15.78 -8.42 -0.86
CA ILE A 228 16.26 -9.60 -0.11
C ILE A 228 16.27 -10.86 -0.99
N GLN A 229 15.40 -10.92 -1.98
CA GLN A 229 15.13 -12.15 -2.72
C GLN A 229 16.10 -12.45 -3.86
N ASP A 230 16.90 -11.45 -4.24
CA ASP A 230 17.98 -11.63 -5.23
C ASP A 230 19.24 -12.25 -4.61
N VAL A 231 19.24 -12.50 -3.30
CA VAL A 231 20.36 -13.14 -2.61
C VAL A 231 20.24 -14.65 -2.80
N PRO A 232 21.23 -15.33 -3.41
CA PRO A 232 21.19 -16.77 -3.60
C PRO A 232 20.99 -17.52 -2.27
N SER A 233 20.15 -18.55 -2.28
CA SER A 233 19.96 -19.43 -1.13
C SER A 233 21.31 -19.99 -0.64
N GLY A 234 21.57 -19.86 0.66
CA GLY A 234 22.86 -20.28 1.24
C GLY A 234 23.96 -19.23 1.19
N SER A 235 23.69 -18.02 0.68
CA SER A 235 24.58 -16.88 0.78
C SER A 235 24.74 -16.46 2.26
N PHE A 236 25.89 -15.89 2.63
CA PHE A 236 26.08 -15.25 3.94
C PHE A 236 25.27 -13.95 4.10
N LEU A 237 24.73 -13.43 3.01
CA LEU A 237 23.80 -12.31 2.99
C LEU A 237 22.38 -12.85 3.23
N ASP A 238 22.00 -13.01 4.48
CA ASP A 238 20.66 -13.43 4.88
C ASP A 238 19.65 -12.27 4.82
N GLU A 239 18.37 -12.55 5.12
CA GLU A 239 17.31 -11.54 5.15
C GLU A 239 17.63 -10.36 6.07
N LYS A 240 18.39 -10.59 7.12
CA LYS A 240 18.74 -9.57 8.12
C LYS A 240 19.68 -8.52 7.58
N TRP A 241 20.45 -8.86 6.54
CA TRP A 241 21.39 -7.92 5.94
C TRP A 241 20.69 -6.68 5.37
N THR A 242 19.58 -6.85 4.68
CA THR A 242 18.84 -5.72 4.11
C THR A 242 18.18 -4.85 5.17
N LEU A 243 17.77 -5.44 6.29
CA LEU A 243 17.26 -4.71 7.45
C LEU A 243 18.37 -3.88 8.14
N SER A 244 19.63 -4.26 7.94
CA SER A 244 20.80 -3.54 8.46
C SER A 244 21.36 -2.48 7.53
N LEU A 245 20.78 -2.27 6.34
CA LEU A 245 21.22 -1.22 5.44
C LEU A 245 21.07 0.16 6.10
N PRO A 246 22.14 0.97 6.12
CA PRO A 246 22.07 2.27 6.72
C PRO A 246 21.09 3.15 5.94
N THR A 247 20.09 3.66 6.66
CA THR A 247 19.19 4.69 6.15
C THR A 247 19.61 6.02 6.73
N TYR A 248 19.71 7.04 5.88
CA TYR A 248 20.04 8.40 6.27
C TYR A 248 18.78 9.26 6.14
N PHE A 249 18.26 9.66 7.27
CA PHE A 249 17.03 10.41 7.37
C PHE A 249 17.28 11.65 8.25
N SER A 250 17.90 12.69 7.67
CA SER A 250 18.03 13.99 8.33
C SER A 250 16.76 14.82 8.19
N ASP A 251 16.15 14.73 7.02
CA ASP A 251 14.81 15.22 6.67
C ASP A 251 14.24 14.31 5.59
N ILE A 252 12.92 14.42 5.34
CA ILE A 252 12.24 13.51 4.40
C ILE A 252 12.75 13.66 2.97
N LYS A 253 13.14 14.86 2.57
CA LYS A 253 13.59 15.15 1.19
C LYS A 253 15.00 14.67 0.91
N THR A 254 15.78 14.40 1.97
CA THR A 254 17.15 13.87 1.87
C THR A 254 17.24 12.39 2.24
N PHE A 255 16.11 11.71 2.32
CA PHE A 255 16.07 10.30 2.66
C PHE A 255 16.85 9.44 1.68
N LYS A 256 17.79 8.65 2.19
CA LYS A 256 18.63 7.71 1.43
C LYS A 256 18.65 6.33 2.06
N VAL A 257 18.73 5.31 1.20
CA VAL A 257 19.10 3.95 1.59
C VAL A 257 20.49 3.67 1.01
N GLY A 258 21.48 3.50 1.87
CA GLY A 258 22.88 3.52 1.45
C GLY A 258 23.21 4.85 0.74
N ASN A 259 23.69 4.79 -0.49
CA ASN A 259 23.99 5.97 -1.31
C ASN A 259 22.85 6.40 -2.24
N PHE A 260 21.71 5.70 -2.21
CA PHE A 260 20.61 5.92 -3.14
C PHE A 260 19.55 6.85 -2.53
N GLN A 261 19.38 8.04 -3.14
CA GLN A 261 18.30 8.97 -2.79
C GLN A 261 16.95 8.35 -3.13
N GLN A 262 16.00 8.42 -2.19
CA GLN A 262 14.62 7.98 -2.41
C GLN A 262 13.76 9.17 -2.80
N GLN A 263 12.88 8.99 -3.81
CA GLN A 263 12.02 10.03 -4.35
C GLN A 263 10.55 9.60 -4.46
N TYR A 264 10.33 8.29 -4.62
CA TYR A 264 8.98 7.72 -4.76
C TYR A 264 8.42 7.27 -3.40
N PRO A 265 7.11 7.09 -3.26
CA PRO A 265 6.52 6.48 -2.08
C PRO A 265 7.29 5.23 -1.68
N PHE A 266 7.77 5.23 -0.46
CA PHE A 266 8.69 4.23 0.06
C PHE A 266 8.00 3.32 1.07
N HIS A 267 7.84 2.03 0.72
CA HIS A 267 7.27 1.00 1.58
C HIS A 267 8.40 0.27 2.31
N TYR A 268 8.62 0.63 3.59
CA TYR A 268 9.76 0.15 4.36
C TYR A 268 9.60 -1.27 4.92
N VAL A 269 8.40 -1.81 5.01
CA VAL A 269 8.06 -3.20 5.43
C VAL A 269 8.58 -3.61 6.81
N ASP A 270 9.84 -3.31 7.16
CA ASP A 270 10.37 -3.51 8.51
C ASP A 270 9.73 -2.51 9.48
N LYS A 271 8.91 -3.02 10.38
CA LYS A 271 8.16 -2.20 11.34
C LYS A 271 9.06 -1.48 12.34
N ASN A 272 10.27 -1.98 12.58
CA ASN A 272 11.26 -1.36 13.48
C ASN A 272 12.03 -0.20 12.82
N TRP A 273 11.92 -0.04 11.49
CA TRP A 273 12.53 1.07 10.77
C TRP A 273 12.03 2.43 11.27
N LEU A 274 10.75 2.54 11.60
CA LEU A 274 10.14 3.78 12.04
C LEU A 274 10.48 4.07 13.51
N THR A 275 11.62 4.73 13.74
CA THR A 275 12.06 5.16 15.07
C THR A 275 11.38 6.46 15.51
N ASP A 276 11.45 6.77 16.81
CA ASP A 276 10.96 8.05 17.34
C ASP A 276 11.74 9.26 16.78
N ASP A 277 13.02 9.08 16.44
CA ASP A 277 13.83 10.14 15.83
C ASP A 277 13.34 10.47 14.41
N ILE A 278 12.96 9.46 13.62
CA ILE A 278 12.36 9.66 12.29
C ILE A 278 11.03 10.42 12.43
N ILE A 279 10.17 10.01 13.36
CA ILE A 279 8.89 10.69 13.60
C ILE A 279 9.13 12.15 14.01
N LYS A 280 10.05 12.39 14.93
CA LYS A 280 10.38 13.75 15.38
C LYS A 280 10.91 14.62 14.23
N SER A 281 11.72 14.05 13.34
CA SER A 281 12.16 14.75 12.14
C SER A 281 10.98 15.16 11.26
N LEU A 282 10.05 14.23 10.98
CA LEU A 282 8.83 14.53 10.22
C LEU A 282 7.93 15.57 10.87
N GLU A 283 7.80 15.55 12.21
CA GLU A 283 7.04 16.56 12.95
C GLU A 283 7.63 17.98 12.78
N ASN A 284 8.96 18.08 12.76
CA ASN A 284 9.64 19.36 12.58
C ASN A 284 9.45 19.95 11.18
N GLU A 285 9.15 19.12 10.18
CA GLU A 285 8.92 19.59 8.81
C GLU A 285 7.50 20.13 8.57
N VAL A 286 6.56 19.77 9.43
CA VAL A 286 5.13 20.14 9.30
C VAL A 286 4.76 21.31 10.22
N THR A 287 5.61 21.64 11.22
CA THR A 287 5.43 22.78 12.13
C THR A 287 6.04 24.04 11.56
#